data_cc0d741ddefd2da966eebabf7a0d03f7
#
_entry.id   cc0d741ddefd2da966eebabf7a0d03f7
#
_cell.length_a   1.000
_cell.length_b   1.000
_cell.length_c   1.000
_cell.angle_alpha   90.00
_cell.angle_beta   90.00
_cell.angle_gamma   90.00
#
_symmetry.space_group_name_H-M   'P 1'
#
loop_
_entity.id
_entity.type
_entity.pdbx_description
1 polymer ?
#
loop_
_entity_poly.entity_id
_entity_poly.type
_entity_poly.pdbx_seq_one_letter_code
_entity_poly.pdbx_strand_id
1 'polypeptide(L)'
;MRYCFEIKYYFLFVLFLGISTIGYAQKDTIKDRIQIINADFLNVDRFNGKEIQYLYTDIIVLHKKTYLFCDSAIIEGNKMRAWSHVRIVEGDSLQIYCDTLNYNGDLLQAECIGNVVLRHHDRQLFTPKLDYDLKKRIASYYSGGQLASNTTHLTSKRGYYYAKQEQAYFKDSVNVILENNMNLQSDSLVFDAKNQKVIFTGPTNIQENEMSIYTEDGYHDVVNQHSYFNRAPHYTKGSQKADAQTIQFFNQENVVTLKTDAWVRDSLQEAKGDSIYINNTTDWIHIIGNGFYKDKDRELRGEHITYNKKSKSLQVSGRTTVNEGKSVISADQLIYSGDNDLGTAFGHVVYEDTSSGFSIICDTFYYNKKDERYIPIGNKKYIASPFDNDTLYMTADSLIAETRYEVADTFKVLLAFKHVKMWSKKMQGLCDSLFFDSRDSVFRLYYDPVMWSDTSQFSGDTIFMYLKNKALDQIHINQKAFIINDSQVGLTNQVKGRNIVSFFVDKKLNHVNVDGNAESVYFIQDESNAYIGANIIQCSQMKIVFNDAEKIDKIHFYTKPEGKMVPVKDGKLKFLDGFENRSNTKPTSLQDILK
;
A
#
# COMPACT_ATOMS: atom_id res chain seq x y z
N MET A 1 -38.37 33.82 20.40
CA MET A 1 -38.36 34.95 21.36
C MET A 1 -37.33 35.91 20.83
N ARG A 2 -37.72 37.01 20.09
CA ARG A 2 -38.12 38.34 20.60
C ARG A 2 -37.03 38.91 21.52
N TYR A 3 -36.36 40.04 21.26
CA TYR A 3 -36.76 41.41 20.82
C TYR A 3 -35.50 42.07 20.22
N CYS A 4 -35.40 42.74 19.14
CA CYS A 4 -35.89 44.07 18.70
C CYS A 4 -35.67 45.24 19.70
N PHE A 5 -34.76 46.17 19.35
CA PHE A 5 -34.94 47.57 19.67
C PHE A 5 -34.19 48.46 18.66
N GLU A 6 -34.99 49.20 17.85
CA GLU A 6 -34.59 50.39 17.11
C GLU A 6 -34.58 51.58 18.04
N ILE A 7 -33.68 52.57 17.81
CA ILE A 7 -33.92 53.97 18.16
C ILE A 7 -33.37 54.86 17.05
N LYS A 8 -34.30 55.48 16.34
CA LYS A 8 -34.12 56.71 15.55
C LYS A 8 -34.01 57.88 16.46
N TYR A 9 -33.17 58.86 16.16
CA TYR A 9 -33.48 60.26 16.44
C TYR A 9 -33.01 61.23 15.35
N TYR A 10 -33.84 62.16 15.04
CA TYR A 10 -33.89 63.20 14.02
C TYR A 10 -33.19 64.50 14.45
N PHE A 11 -32.66 65.26 13.45
CA PHE A 11 -32.71 66.68 13.25
C PHE A 11 -31.92 67.62 14.18
N LEU A 12 -31.02 68.43 13.65
CA LEU A 12 -31.22 69.89 13.51
C LEU A 12 -30.22 70.46 12.47
N PHE A 13 -30.84 71.21 11.54
CA PHE A 13 -30.21 72.03 10.50
C PHE A 13 -29.91 73.43 11.12
N VAL A 14 -28.64 73.89 11.07
CA VAL A 14 -28.31 75.31 11.24
C VAL A 14 -27.37 75.74 10.13
N LEU A 15 -27.89 76.57 9.29
CA LEU A 15 -27.23 77.29 8.21
C LEU A 15 -26.37 78.41 8.80
N PHE A 16 -25.06 78.42 8.59
CA PHE A 16 -24.19 79.54 8.77
C PHE A 16 -23.38 79.80 7.49
N LEU A 17 -23.74 80.85 6.76
CA LEU A 17 -22.95 81.46 5.72
C LEU A 17 -21.75 82.16 6.37
N GLY A 18 -20.53 81.59 6.15
CA GLY A 18 -19.26 82.20 6.52
C GLY A 18 -18.33 82.20 5.31
N ILE A 19 -17.96 83.34 4.88
CA ILE A 19 -17.14 83.77 3.76
C ILE A 19 -15.84 82.88 3.71
N SER A 20 -15.70 82.05 2.67
CA SER A 20 -14.49 81.34 2.42
C SER A 20 -13.43 82.21 1.75
N THR A 21 -12.46 82.64 2.52
CA THR A 21 -11.16 83.07 1.96
C THR A 21 -10.47 81.86 1.38
N ILE A 22 -10.34 81.81 0.06
CA ILE A 22 -9.52 80.88 -0.62
C ILE A 22 -8.07 81.23 -0.30
N GLY A 23 -7.57 80.60 0.77
CA GLY A 23 -6.12 80.53 0.99
C GLY A 23 -5.53 79.52 -0.05
N TYR A 24 -4.93 80.02 -1.08
CA TYR A 24 -4.03 79.24 -1.88
C TYR A 24 -2.92 78.72 -0.96
N ALA A 25 -3.04 77.49 -0.48
CA ALA A 25 -1.90 76.76 0.10
C ALA A 25 -0.86 76.63 -0.99
N GLN A 26 0.16 77.45 -0.89
CA GLN A 26 1.36 77.32 -1.70
C GLN A 26 1.93 75.94 -1.41
N LYS A 27 1.75 75.01 -2.36
CA LYS A 27 2.31 73.67 -2.29
C LYS A 27 3.80 73.80 -2.11
N ASP A 28 4.32 73.35 -1.00
CA ASP A 28 5.72 73.46 -0.62
C ASP A 28 6.59 72.68 -1.64
N THR A 29 6.89 73.31 -2.78
CA THR A 29 7.63 72.76 -3.93
C THR A 29 9.08 72.48 -3.62
N ILE A 30 9.58 72.90 -2.44
CA ILE A 30 10.96 72.72 -2.02
C ILE A 30 11.23 71.24 -1.61
N LYS A 31 10.24 70.51 -1.10
CA LYS A 31 10.39 69.12 -0.67
C LYS A 31 10.57 68.12 -1.81
N ASP A 32 10.28 68.48 -3.04
CA ASP A 32 10.36 67.62 -4.21
C ASP A 32 11.63 67.84 -5.05
N ARG A 33 12.61 68.61 -4.56
CA ARG A 33 13.89 68.85 -5.22
C ARG A 33 15.03 68.18 -4.48
N ILE A 34 16.11 67.87 -5.23
CA ILE A 34 17.39 67.44 -4.70
C ILE A 34 17.95 68.58 -3.81
N GLN A 35 18.29 68.28 -2.55
CA GLN A 35 18.85 69.20 -1.58
C GLN A 35 20.32 68.81 -1.29
N ILE A 36 21.24 69.76 -1.46
CA ILE A 36 22.64 69.56 -1.09
C ILE A 36 22.71 69.81 0.43
N ILE A 37 23.13 68.82 1.20
CA ILE A 37 23.32 68.88 2.65
C ILE A 37 24.77 69.27 2.98
N ASN A 38 25.74 68.66 2.24
CA ASN A 38 27.14 68.94 2.40
C ASN A 38 27.89 68.84 1.05
N ALA A 39 28.86 69.66 0.80
CA ALA A 39 29.90 69.56 -0.19
C ALA A 39 31.02 70.52 0.15
N ASP A 40 32.28 70.11 0.08
CA ASP A 40 33.40 70.99 0.39
C ASP A 40 33.60 72.07 -0.69
N PHE A 41 33.30 71.76 -1.95
CA PHE A 41 33.36 72.69 -3.07
C PHE A 41 32.13 72.60 -3.94
N LEU A 42 31.56 73.77 -4.31
CA LEU A 42 30.42 73.92 -5.19
C LEU A 42 30.75 74.99 -6.24
N ASN A 43 30.76 74.60 -7.53
CA ASN A 43 30.76 75.51 -8.66
C ASN A 43 29.42 75.51 -9.34
N VAL A 44 28.95 76.69 -9.78
CA VAL A 44 27.63 76.84 -10.44
C VAL A 44 27.87 77.51 -11.79
N ASP A 45 27.53 76.79 -12.84
CA ASP A 45 27.53 77.34 -14.21
C ASP A 45 26.11 77.54 -14.68
N ARG A 46 25.86 78.66 -15.40
CA ARG A 46 24.58 78.94 -16.04
C ARG A 46 24.76 78.95 -17.54
N PHE A 47 24.22 77.97 -18.21
CA PHE A 47 24.25 77.84 -19.65
C PHE A 47 22.85 77.69 -20.25
N ASN A 48 22.47 78.56 -21.23
CA ASN A 48 21.14 78.59 -21.87
C ASN A 48 19.96 78.59 -20.88
N GLY A 49 20.06 79.35 -19.78
CA GLY A 49 18.98 79.44 -18.77
C GLY A 49 18.87 78.23 -17.81
N LYS A 50 19.72 77.26 -17.94
CA LYS A 50 19.84 76.11 -17.02
C LYS A 50 21.00 76.32 -16.07
N GLU A 51 20.81 75.98 -14.83
CA GLU A 51 21.82 75.96 -13.79
C GLU A 51 22.38 74.56 -13.63
N ILE A 52 23.69 74.42 -13.73
CA ILE A 52 24.42 73.15 -13.58
C ILE A 52 25.35 73.36 -12.34
N GLN A 53 25.20 72.50 -11.37
CA GLN A 53 25.99 72.50 -10.11
C GLN A 53 27.00 71.39 -10.15
N TYR A 54 28.29 71.73 -9.95
CA TYR A 54 29.43 70.80 -9.84
C TYR A 54 29.85 70.73 -8.39
N LEU A 55 29.79 69.57 -7.80
CA LEU A 55 30.09 69.35 -6.39
C LEU A 55 31.33 68.44 -6.31
N TYR A 56 32.19 68.74 -5.33
CA TYR A 56 33.41 67.96 -5.09
C TYR A 56 33.63 67.80 -3.59
N THR A 57 34.11 66.61 -3.21
CA THR A 57 34.54 66.15 -1.90
C THR A 57 33.42 66.17 -0.84
N ASP A 58 33.28 65.07 -0.14
CA ASP A 58 32.36 64.80 0.98
C ASP A 58 30.89 65.26 0.70
N ILE A 59 30.41 64.84 -0.44
CA ILE A 59 29.07 65.24 -0.91
C ILE A 59 27.99 64.42 -0.21
N ILE A 60 27.05 65.14 0.39
CA ILE A 60 25.82 64.55 0.96
C ILE A 60 24.63 65.27 0.33
N VAL A 61 23.80 64.48 -0.33
CA VAL A 61 22.56 64.98 -0.96
C VAL A 61 21.37 64.26 -0.38
N LEU A 62 20.31 65.02 -0.09
CA LEU A 62 19.02 64.47 0.36
C LEU A 62 17.94 64.70 -0.71
N HIS A 63 17.25 63.63 -1.08
CA HIS A 63 16.03 63.77 -1.86
C HIS A 63 14.91 62.95 -1.20
N LYS A 64 13.88 63.62 -0.76
CA LYS A 64 12.79 63.06 0.08
C LYS A 64 13.30 62.40 1.35
N LYS A 65 13.49 61.05 1.39
CA LYS A 65 13.98 60.28 2.52
C LYS A 65 15.24 59.49 2.19
N THR A 66 15.84 59.76 1.01
CA THR A 66 17.02 59.02 0.52
C THR A 66 18.24 59.94 0.60
N TYR A 67 19.29 59.47 1.26
CA TYR A 67 20.59 60.11 1.29
C TYR A 67 21.49 59.53 0.19
N LEU A 68 22.17 60.43 -0.55
CA LEU A 68 23.14 60.07 -1.56
C LEU A 68 24.49 60.63 -1.14
N PHE A 69 25.49 59.81 -1.12
CA PHE A 69 26.89 60.14 -0.75
C PHE A 69 27.80 59.90 -1.95
N CYS A 70 28.80 60.73 -2.21
CA CYS A 70 29.81 60.56 -3.23
C CYS A 70 30.94 61.55 -3.09
N ASP A 71 32.02 61.41 -3.87
CA ASP A 71 33.12 62.37 -3.89
C ASP A 71 32.98 63.42 -5.01
N SER A 72 32.25 63.12 -6.06
CA SER A 72 32.00 64.03 -7.18
C SER A 72 30.60 63.90 -7.73
N ALA A 73 29.94 65.04 -8.04
CA ALA A 73 28.63 65.02 -8.63
C ALA A 73 28.37 66.23 -9.54
N ILE A 74 27.47 66.02 -10.50
CA ILE A 74 26.88 67.08 -11.34
C ILE A 74 25.37 67.03 -11.10
N ILE A 75 24.78 68.19 -10.78
CA ILE A 75 23.34 68.30 -10.58
C ILE A 75 22.78 69.30 -11.61
N GLU A 76 21.81 68.89 -12.44
CA GLU A 76 21.04 69.73 -13.36
C GLU A 76 19.52 69.59 -13.02
N GLY A 77 18.96 70.58 -12.39
CA GLY A 77 17.58 70.55 -11.91
C GLY A 77 17.39 69.42 -10.89
N ASN A 78 16.58 68.41 -11.21
CA ASN A 78 16.29 67.25 -10.36
C ASN A 78 17.04 65.97 -10.86
N LYS A 79 18.10 66.13 -11.68
CA LYS A 79 18.93 65.03 -12.13
C LYS A 79 20.34 65.14 -11.54
N MET A 80 20.90 64.06 -11.11
CA MET A 80 22.23 63.99 -10.55
C MET A 80 23.03 62.87 -11.20
N ARG A 81 24.27 63.17 -11.58
CA ARG A 81 25.24 62.17 -11.96
C ARG A 81 26.37 62.26 -10.91
N ALA A 82 26.68 61.10 -10.28
CA ALA A 82 27.65 61.02 -9.23
C ALA A 82 28.65 59.89 -9.52
N TRP A 83 29.90 60.06 -9.04
CA TRP A 83 30.95 59.05 -9.16
C TRP A 83 31.92 59.13 -8.00
N SER A 84 32.64 58.03 -7.83
CA SER A 84 33.57 57.80 -6.72
C SER A 84 32.90 57.67 -5.35
N HIS A 85 33.05 56.50 -4.74
CA HIS A 85 32.49 56.12 -3.43
C HIS A 85 30.97 56.39 -3.31
N VAL A 86 30.24 56.15 -4.40
CA VAL A 86 28.80 56.40 -4.38
C VAL A 86 28.06 55.44 -3.44
N ARG A 87 27.26 56.01 -2.54
CA ARG A 87 26.41 55.27 -1.62
C ARG A 87 25.01 55.88 -1.56
N ILE A 88 23.98 55.06 -1.78
CA ILE A 88 22.57 55.38 -1.59
C ILE A 88 22.14 54.75 -0.28
N VAL A 89 21.44 55.51 0.58
CA VAL A 89 20.90 55.03 1.86
C VAL A 89 19.41 55.35 1.91
N GLU A 90 18.61 54.31 2.04
CA GLU A 90 17.16 54.44 2.15
C GLU A 90 16.64 53.74 3.43
N GLY A 91 16.16 54.52 4.39
CA GLY A 91 15.77 54.03 5.71
C GLY A 91 16.96 53.45 6.48
N ASP A 92 16.68 52.52 7.42
CA ASP A 92 17.70 52.06 8.36
C ASP A 92 18.47 50.82 7.86
N SER A 93 18.00 50.15 6.79
CA SER A 93 18.50 48.83 6.42
C SER A 93 18.98 48.67 4.98
N LEU A 94 18.51 49.53 4.03
CA LEU A 94 18.88 49.37 2.62
C LEU A 94 20.01 50.34 2.24
N GLN A 95 21.09 49.80 1.71
CA GLN A 95 22.22 50.54 1.19
C GLN A 95 22.66 50.01 -0.17
N ILE A 96 22.95 50.93 -1.12
CA ILE A 96 23.48 50.57 -2.44
C ILE A 96 24.80 51.29 -2.62
N TYR A 97 25.85 50.58 -2.97
CA TYR A 97 27.17 51.09 -3.30
C TYR A 97 27.43 50.89 -4.78
N CYS A 98 28.08 51.84 -5.45
CA CYS A 98 28.49 51.72 -6.85
C CYS A 98 29.61 52.69 -7.20
N ASP A 99 30.22 52.52 -8.37
CA ASP A 99 31.26 53.44 -8.85
C ASP A 99 30.64 54.69 -9.46
N THR A 100 29.51 54.56 -10.19
CA THR A 100 28.81 55.66 -10.85
C THR A 100 27.30 55.53 -10.63
N LEU A 101 26.63 56.67 -10.40
CA LEU A 101 25.21 56.81 -10.25
C LEU A 101 24.65 57.82 -11.25
N ASN A 102 23.63 57.43 -12.01
CA ASN A 102 22.72 58.31 -12.72
C ASN A 102 21.39 58.36 -11.97
N TYR A 103 21.08 59.48 -11.36
CA TYR A 103 19.87 59.65 -10.58
C TYR A 103 18.90 60.63 -11.24
N ASN A 104 17.64 60.21 -11.38
CA ASN A 104 16.53 61.06 -11.86
C ASN A 104 15.51 61.26 -10.71
N GLY A 105 15.58 62.43 -10.08
CA GLY A 105 14.71 62.76 -8.94
C GLY A 105 13.26 62.94 -9.35
N ASP A 106 12.95 63.39 -10.57
CA ASP A 106 11.56 63.54 -11.03
C ASP A 106 10.83 62.19 -11.18
N LEU A 107 11.59 61.16 -11.63
CA LEU A 107 11.11 59.79 -11.78
C LEU A 107 11.34 58.94 -10.53
N LEU A 108 12.17 59.38 -9.59
CA LEU A 108 12.66 58.61 -8.45
C LEU A 108 13.38 57.31 -8.88
N GLN A 109 14.27 57.41 -9.87
CA GLN A 109 15.02 56.31 -10.43
C GLN A 109 16.49 56.51 -10.30
N ALA A 110 17.19 55.45 -9.89
CA ALA A 110 18.65 55.42 -9.77
C ALA A 110 19.19 54.27 -10.65
N GLU A 111 20.14 54.58 -11.52
CA GLU A 111 20.94 53.63 -12.29
C GLU A 111 22.36 53.60 -11.69
N CYS A 112 22.68 52.48 -11.05
CA CYS A 112 23.99 52.24 -10.43
C CYS A 112 24.87 51.42 -11.37
N ILE A 113 26.08 51.84 -11.62
CA ILE A 113 27.00 51.21 -12.57
C ILE A 113 28.38 51.02 -11.92
N GLY A 114 29.00 49.86 -12.17
CA GLY A 114 30.32 49.49 -11.70
C GLY A 114 30.31 49.02 -10.25
N ASN A 115 30.83 47.86 -9.96
CA ASN A 115 31.01 47.27 -8.64
C ASN A 115 29.80 47.44 -7.70
N VAL A 116 28.60 47.27 -8.25
CA VAL A 116 27.39 47.55 -7.48
C VAL A 116 27.18 46.50 -6.40
N VAL A 117 26.97 46.96 -5.15
CA VAL A 117 26.64 46.12 -3.98
C VAL A 117 25.38 46.68 -3.33
N LEU A 118 24.28 45.93 -3.41
CA LEU A 118 23.10 46.23 -2.61
C LEU A 118 23.16 45.42 -1.33
N ARG A 119 23.07 46.09 -0.18
CA ARG A 119 22.98 45.48 1.16
C ARG A 119 21.60 45.74 1.74
N HIS A 120 20.98 44.66 2.22
CA HIS A 120 19.74 44.73 2.99
C HIS A 120 19.78 43.67 4.08
N HIS A 121 19.87 44.10 5.34
CA HIS A 121 20.14 43.26 6.50
C HIS A 121 21.46 42.50 6.36
N ASP A 122 21.44 41.15 6.46
CA ASP A 122 22.57 40.23 6.36
C ASP A 122 22.93 39.82 4.92
N ARG A 123 22.18 40.35 3.90
CA ARG A 123 22.32 39.93 2.51
C ARG A 123 23.01 40.95 1.66
N GLN A 124 23.78 40.47 0.70
CA GLN A 124 24.52 41.29 -0.25
C GLN A 124 24.26 40.76 -1.67
N LEU A 125 23.83 41.67 -2.55
CA LEU A 125 23.71 41.42 -3.97
C LEU A 125 24.80 42.16 -4.72
N PHE A 126 25.62 41.46 -5.48
CA PHE A 126 26.68 41.98 -6.34
C PHE A 126 26.24 41.92 -7.80
N THR A 127 26.40 43.01 -8.54
CA THR A 127 26.12 43.08 -9.96
C THR A 127 26.91 44.20 -10.66
N PRO A 128 27.22 44.10 -11.94
CA PRO A 128 27.87 45.20 -12.67
C PRO A 128 26.98 46.43 -12.84
N LYS A 129 25.65 46.24 -12.88
CA LYS A 129 24.67 47.30 -13.09
C LYS A 129 23.37 46.98 -12.38
N LEU A 130 22.78 48.01 -11.71
CA LEU A 130 21.53 47.91 -10.97
C LEU A 130 20.66 49.13 -11.27
N ASP A 131 19.43 48.88 -11.64
CA ASP A 131 18.38 49.90 -11.72
C ASP A 131 17.52 49.83 -10.45
N TYR A 132 17.37 50.98 -9.77
CA TYR A 132 16.57 51.07 -8.54
C TYR A 132 15.43 52.06 -8.69
N ASP A 133 14.18 51.56 -8.60
CA ASP A 133 12.96 52.38 -8.54
C ASP A 133 12.65 52.69 -7.06
N LEU A 134 13.01 53.91 -6.60
CA LEU A 134 12.79 54.33 -5.21
C LEU A 134 11.32 54.44 -4.85
N LYS A 135 10.42 54.76 -5.82
CA LYS A 135 9.01 54.88 -5.59
C LYS A 135 8.37 53.52 -5.29
N LYS A 136 8.71 52.52 -6.07
CA LYS A 136 8.24 51.16 -5.88
C LYS A 136 9.08 50.37 -4.89
N ARG A 137 10.33 50.81 -4.63
CA ARG A 137 11.37 50.12 -3.87
C ARG A 137 11.72 48.77 -4.49
N ILE A 138 11.99 48.81 -5.79
CA ILE A 138 12.36 47.63 -6.59
C ILE A 138 13.73 47.86 -7.17
N ALA A 139 14.65 46.94 -6.85
CA ALA A 139 15.95 46.85 -7.51
C ALA A 139 15.92 45.78 -8.60
N SER A 140 16.48 46.04 -9.76
CA SER A 140 16.56 45.10 -10.86
C SER A 140 17.92 45.11 -11.55
N TYR A 141 18.36 43.94 -11.99
CA TYR A 141 19.58 43.77 -12.78
C TYR A 141 19.36 42.81 -13.95
N TYR A 142 20.11 43.03 -15.05
CA TYR A 142 19.98 42.26 -16.30
C TYR A 142 21.35 41.80 -16.84
N SER A 143 22.45 42.13 -16.15
CA SER A 143 23.82 41.89 -16.56
C SER A 143 24.53 40.80 -15.75
N GLY A 144 23.78 39.98 -15.09
CA GLY A 144 24.26 39.00 -14.12
C GLY A 144 24.33 39.55 -12.71
N GLY A 145 24.06 38.73 -11.72
CA GLY A 145 24.14 39.07 -10.31
C GLY A 145 24.47 37.87 -9.44
N GLN A 146 25.06 38.14 -8.30
CA GLN A 146 25.39 37.17 -7.27
C GLN A 146 24.81 37.64 -5.93
N LEU A 147 23.93 36.85 -5.34
CA LEU A 147 23.46 37.04 -3.97
C LEU A 147 24.31 36.19 -3.03
N ALA A 148 24.84 36.79 -1.99
CA ALA A 148 25.56 36.10 -0.93
C ALA A 148 24.89 36.39 0.42
N SER A 149 24.69 35.34 1.21
CA SER A 149 24.36 35.38 2.63
C SER A 149 25.29 34.43 3.38
N ASN A 150 25.19 34.33 4.69
CA ASN A 150 26.04 33.46 5.49
C ASN A 150 25.99 31.99 5.06
N THR A 151 24.87 31.53 4.51
CA THR A 151 24.58 30.10 4.23
C THR A 151 24.25 29.79 2.77
N THR A 152 24.21 30.84 1.91
CA THR A 152 23.69 30.66 0.54
C THR A 152 24.47 31.52 -0.44
N HIS A 153 24.94 30.92 -1.53
CA HIS A 153 25.45 31.58 -2.71
C HIS A 153 24.53 31.33 -3.88
N LEU A 154 24.00 32.40 -4.48
CA LEU A 154 23.10 32.32 -5.63
C LEU A 154 23.63 33.21 -6.76
N THR A 155 23.61 32.68 -7.97
CA THR A 155 23.90 33.43 -9.21
C THR A 155 22.75 33.36 -10.18
N SER A 156 22.50 34.41 -10.94
CA SER A 156 21.51 34.42 -12.04
C SER A 156 21.84 35.51 -13.08
N LYS A 157 21.25 35.41 -14.28
CA LYS A 157 21.45 36.45 -15.31
C LYS A 157 20.58 37.67 -15.05
N ARG A 158 19.38 37.50 -14.53
CA ARG A 158 18.43 38.59 -14.23
C ARG A 158 17.85 38.41 -12.84
N GLY A 159 17.56 39.51 -12.17
CA GLY A 159 16.91 39.50 -10.88
C GLY A 159 16.16 40.75 -10.53
N TYR A 160 15.20 40.60 -9.66
CA TYR A 160 14.35 41.68 -9.12
C TYR A 160 14.25 41.51 -7.62
N TYR A 161 14.55 42.56 -6.88
CA TYR A 161 14.39 42.59 -5.44
C TYR A 161 13.34 43.59 -5.01
N TYR A 162 12.28 43.11 -4.39
CA TYR A 162 11.15 43.88 -3.87
C TYR A 162 11.38 44.14 -2.38
N ALA A 163 11.97 45.29 -2.04
CA ALA A 163 12.40 45.59 -0.68
C ALA A 163 11.22 45.65 0.34
N LYS A 164 10.03 46.04 -0.09
CA LYS A 164 8.82 46.07 0.81
C LYS A 164 8.35 44.67 1.19
N GLN A 165 8.41 43.73 0.26
CA GLN A 165 7.99 42.33 0.44
C GLN A 165 9.10 41.47 1.00
N GLU A 166 10.35 41.94 0.95
CA GLU A 166 11.57 41.17 1.23
C GLU A 166 11.67 39.92 0.36
N GLN A 167 11.26 40.03 -0.91
CA GLN A 167 11.28 38.94 -1.89
C GLN A 167 12.25 39.25 -3.02
N ALA A 168 13.07 38.27 -3.35
CA ALA A 168 13.97 38.32 -4.49
C ALA A 168 13.57 37.28 -5.56
N TYR A 169 13.40 37.75 -6.79
CA TYR A 169 13.07 36.95 -7.96
C TYR A 169 14.32 36.82 -8.82
N PHE A 170 14.72 35.59 -9.15
CA PHE A 170 15.86 35.27 -9.97
C PHE A 170 15.41 34.54 -11.22
N LYS A 171 15.98 34.89 -12.37
CA LYS A 171 15.62 34.33 -13.66
C LYS A 171 16.85 34.08 -14.53
N ASP A 172 16.70 33.09 -15.43
CA ASP A 172 17.67 32.69 -16.43
C ASP A 172 18.97 32.14 -15.80
N SER A 173 19.12 30.85 -15.85
CA SER A 173 20.29 30.12 -15.34
C SER A 173 20.58 30.42 -13.86
N VAL A 174 19.59 30.21 -13.01
CA VAL A 174 19.75 30.38 -11.56
C VAL A 174 20.52 29.18 -11.01
N ASN A 175 21.66 29.43 -10.35
CA ASN A 175 22.43 28.44 -9.60
C ASN A 175 22.47 28.83 -8.13
N VAL A 176 22.15 27.89 -7.25
CA VAL A 176 22.21 28.07 -5.80
C VAL A 176 23.10 26.99 -5.20
N ILE A 177 24.03 27.39 -4.34
CA ILE A 177 24.86 26.50 -3.55
C ILE A 177 24.59 26.79 -2.08
N LEU A 178 24.14 25.77 -1.34
CA LEU A 178 23.89 25.82 0.10
C LEU A 178 25.05 25.20 0.89
N GLU A 179 25.13 25.49 2.18
CA GLU A 179 26.23 25.03 3.05
C GLU A 179 26.45 23.51 3.08
N ASN A 180 25.39 22.72 2.91
CA ASN A 180 25.44 21.25 2.92
C ASN A 180 25.85 20.64 1.56
N ASN A 181 26.46 21.43 0.66
CA ASN A 181 26.78 21.05 -0.72
C ASN A 181 25.55 20.70 -1.59
N MET A 182 24.35 21.11 -1.19
CA MET A 182 23.18 21.04 -2.06
C MET A 182 23.35 22.06 -3.18
N ASN A 183 23.31 21.57 -4.41
CA ASN A 183 23.35 22.38 -5.63
C ASN A 183 21.98 22.40 -6.26
N LEU A 184 21.48 23.59 -6.58
CA LEU A 184 20.19 23.80 -7.19
C LEU A 184 20.35 24.59 -8.49
N GLN A 185 19.84 24.07 -9.58
CA GLN A 185 19.81 24.71 -10.89
C GLN A 185 18.36 24.91 -11.31
N SER A 186 17.98 26.15 -11.62
CA SER A 186 16.62 26.51 -11.95
C SER A 186 16.57 27.54 -13.10
N ASP A 187 15.48 27.53 -13.86
CA ASP A 187 15.19 28.62 -14.80
C ASP A 187 14.70 29.85 -14.06
N SER A 188 13.92 29.67 -13.01
CA SER A 188 13.41 30.77 -12.20
C SER A 188 13.12 30.33 -10.76
N LEU A 189 13.42 31.26 -9.81
CA LEU A 189 13.32 31.01 -8.39
C LEU A 189 12.92 32.28 -7.66
N VAL A 190 12.13 32.15 -6.60
CA VAL A 190 11.81 33.24 -5.67
C VAL A 190 12.36 32.90 -4.31
N PHE A 191 13.12 33.82 -3.74
CA PHE A 191 13.53 33.77 -2.35
C PHE A 191 12.65 34.71 -1.52
N ASP A 192 11.78 34.14 -0.69
CA ASP A 192 10.97 34.86 0.28
C ASP A 192 11.73 34.95 1.60
N ALA A 193 12.35 36.07 1.82
CA ALA A 193 13.21 36.27 2.96
C ALA A 193 12.44 36.40 4.27
N LYS A 194 11.24 36.97 4.23
CA LYS A 194 10.36 37.13 5.40
C LYS A 194 9.88 35.78 5.94
N ASN A 195 9.50 34.87 5.05
CA ASN A 195 9.01 33.54 5.41
C ASN A 195 10.09 32.46 5.36
N GLN A 196 11.33 32.82 5.00
CA GLN A 196 12.47 31.93 4.81
C GLN A 196 12.17 30.74 3.90
N LYS A 197 11.58 31.03 2.73
CA LYS A 197 11.18 30.03 1.72
C LYS A 197 11.92 30.24 0.41
N VAL A 198 12.35 29.13 -0.17
CA VAL A 198 12.81 29.07 -1.56
C VAL A 198 11.67 28.48 -2.38
N ILE A 199 11.15 29.26 -3.35
CA ILE A 199 10.00 28.87 -4.17
C ILE A 199 10.50 28.61 -5.59
N PHE A 200 10.24 27.42 -6.11
CA PHE A 200 10.57 27.01 -7.47
C PHE A 200 9.42 27.40 -8.39
N THR A 201 9.70 28.21 -9.42
CA THR A 201 8.68 28.73 -10.35
C THR A 201 8.93 28.30 -11.80
N GLY A 202 9.78 27.33 -11.99
CA GLY A 202 10.14 26.74 -13.29
C GLY A 202 10.98 25.49 -13.12
N PRO A 203 11.38 24.84 -14.22
CA PRO A 203 12.20 23.64 -14.21
C PRO A 203 13.41 23.79 -13.31
N THR A 204 13.50 22.93 -12.30
CA THR A 204 14.50 22.98 -11.24
C THR A 204 15.08 21.59 -11.00
N ASN A 205 16.41 21.49 -11.02
CA ASN A 205 17.17 20.31 -10.61
C ASN A 205 17.84 20.59 -9.28
N ILE A 206 17.64 19.73 -8.31
CA ILE A 206 18.25 19.78 -6.99
C ILE A 206 19.14 18.56 -6.86
N GLN A 207 20.41 18.77 -6.48
CA GLN A 207 21.37 17.70 -6.31
C GLN A 207 22.07 17.81 -4.96
N GLU A 208 22.08 16.74 -4.20
CA GLU A 208 22.78 16.61 -2.92
C GLU A 208 23.38 15.20 -2.82
N ASN A 209 24.70 15.10 -2.84
CA ASN A 209 25.42 13.81 -2.87
C ASN A 209 24.88 12.90 -4.02
N GLU A 210 24.33 11.72 -3.67
CA GLU A 210 23.71 10.79 -4.62
C GLU A 210 22.22 11.07 -4.89
N MET A 211 21.64 12.06 -4.21
CA MET A 211 20.24 12.44 -4.38
C MET A 211 20.09 13.45 -5.51
N SER A 212 19.14 13.24 -6.38
CA SER A 212 18.71 14.18 -7.42
C SER A 212 17.18 14.30 -7.40
N ILE A 213 16.68 15.54 -7.47
CA ILE A 213 15.25 15.82 -7.58
C ILE A 213 15.05 16.78 -8.76
N TYR A 214 14.16 16.43 -9.68
CA TYR A 214 13.63 17.35 -10.68
C TYR A 214 12.22 17.77 -10.26
N THR A 215 11.90 19.05 -10.45
CA THR A 215 10.54 19.59 -10.25
C THR A 215 10.32 20.82 -11.12
N GLU A 216 9.06 21.14 -11.46
CA GLU A 216 8.75 22.38 -12.19
C GLU A 216 8.09 23.44 -11.29
N ASP A 217 7.66 23.05 -10.10
CA ASP A 217 6.97 23.91 -9.14
C ASP A 217 7.12 23.36 -7.73
N GLY A 218 7.10 24.24 -6.73
CA GLY A 218 7.18 23.82 -5.34
C GLY A 218 7.91 24.84 -4.45
N TYR A 219 8.26 24.41 -3.25
CA TYR A 219 9.03 25.22 -2.32
C TYR A 219 9.83 24.38 -1.33
N HIS A 220 10.86 25.00 -0.77
CA HIS A 220 11.55 24.52 0.42
C HIS A 220 11.41 25.56 1.54
N ASP A 221 10.83 25.16 2.66
CA ASP A 221 10.73 25.95 3.90
C ASP A 221 11.95 25.64 4.77
N VAL A 222 12.85 26.62 4.88
CA VAL A 222 14.14 26.45 5.59
C VAL A 222 13.94 26.28 7.10
N VAL A 223 12.94 26.96 7.68
CA VAL A 223 12.67 26.91 9.13
C VAL A 223 12.09 25.57 9.54
N ASN A 224 11.05 25.13 8.82
CA ASN A 224 10.34 23.90 9.13
C ASN A 224 11.00 22.67 8.49
N GLN A 225 12.06 22.85 7.71
CA GLN A 225 12.75 21.80 6.94
C GLN A 225 11.74 20.94 6.14
N HIS A 226 10.75 21.60 5.54
CA HIS A 226 9.69 20.99 4.75
C HIS A 226 9.88 21.36 3.28
N SER A 227 9.98 20.34 2.43
CA SER A 227 10.03 20.50 0.98
C SER A 227 8.76 19.98 0.34
N TYR A 228 8.21 20.75 -0.59
CA TYR A 228 7.05 20.40 -1.40
C TYR A 228 7.44 20.53 -2.87
N PHE A 229 7.28 19.45 -3.62
CA PHE A 229 7.55 19.38 -5.05
C PHE A 229 6.27 18.99 -5.79
N ASN A 230 5.99 19.67 -6.88
CA ASN A 230 4.77 19.54 -7.65
C ASN A 230 5.07 19.51 -9.16
N ARG A 231 4.06 19.17 -9.98
CA ARG A 231 4.18 19.00 -11.43
C ARG A 231 5.23 17.96 -11.81
N ALA A 232 4.84 16.71 -11.54
CA ALA A 232 5.61 15.52 -11.88
C ALA A 232 7.07 15.55 -11.38
N PRO A 233 7.30 15.71 -10.05
CA PRO A 233 8.63 15.61 -9.50
C PRO A 233 9.19 14.20 -9.66
N HIS A 234 10.48 14.11 -10.02
CA HIS A 234 11.23 12.87 -10.10
C HIS A 234 12.33 12.87 -9.06
N TYR A 235 12.32 11.87 -8.20
CA TYR A 235 13.34 11.68 -7.17
C TYR A 235 14.20 10.46 -7.49
N THR A 236 15.52 10.62 -7.33
CA THR A 236 16.46 9.51 -7.41
C THR A 236 17.50 9.62 -6.29
N LYS A 237 17.88 8.49 -5.67
CA LYS A 237 18.99 8.39 -4.72
C LYS A 237 19.63 7.00 -4.81
N GLY A 238 20.81 6.89 -5.41
CA GLY A 238 21.38 5.60 -5.74
C GLY A 238 20.44 4.76 -6.62
N SER A 239 20.04 3.58 -6.15
CA SER A 239 19.04 2.73 -6.84
C SER A 239 17.59 3.13 -6.58
N GLN A 240 17.32 3.99 -5.61
CA GLN A 240 15.98 4.40 -5.23
C GLN A 240 15.44 5.45 -6.19
N LYS A 241 14.20 5.25 -6.65
CA LYS A 241 13.45 6.17 -7.51
C LYS A 241 12.06 6.38 -6.95
N ALA A 242 11.53 7.59 -7.10
CA ALA A 242 10.15 7.88 -6.72
C ALA A 242 9.55 8.92 -7.66
N ASP A 243 8.30 8.69 -8.05
CA ASP A 243 7.50 9.53 -8.94
C ASP A 243 6.10 9.70 -8.35
N ALA A 244 5.51 10.87 -8.50
CA ALA A 244 4.13 11.19 -8.14
C ALA A 244 3.74 12.53 -8.79
N GLN A 245 2.48 12.96 -8.68
CA GLN A 245 2.14 14.35 -9.02
C GLN A 245 2.69 15.33 -7.99
N THR A 246 2.74 14.93 -6.70
CA THR A 246 3.39 15.70 -5.66
C THR A 246 4.23 14.82 -4.73
N ILE A 247 5.40 15.32 -4.34
CA ILE A 247 6.28 14.70 -3.34
C ILE A 247 6.55 15.72 -2.22
N GLN A 248 6.43 15.30 -0.97
CA GLN A 248 6.73 16.12 0.20
C GLN A 248 7.72 15.42 1.12
N PHE A 249 8.69 16.16 1.62
CA PHE A 249 9.64 15.71 2.61
C PHE A 249 9.48 16.53 3.89
N PHE A 250 9.21 15.87 4.99
CA PHE A 250 9.17 16.42 6.34
C PHE A 250 10.41 15.94 7.06
N ASN A 251 11.51 16.68 6.89
CA ASN A 251 12.82 16.21 7.34
C ASN A 251 12.95 16.10 8.87
N GLN A 252 12.25 16.96 9.62
CA GLN A 252 12.23 16.88 11.09
C GLN A 252 11.60 15.59 11.59
N GLU A 253 10.50 15.14 10.97
CA GLU A 253 9.78 13.93 11.31
C GLU A 253 10.34 12.69 10.59
N ASN A 254 11.26 12.89 9.64
CA ASN A 254 11.80 11.86 8.75
C ASN A 254 10.70 11.12 7.96
N VAL A 255 9.75 11.90 7.44
CA VAL A 255 8.57 11.43 6.72
C VAL A 255 8.60 11.89 5.27
N VAL A 256 8.23 10.99 4.37
CA VAL A 256 8.02 11.27 2.94
C VAL A 256 6.59 10.94 2.56
N THR A 257 5.92 11.83 1.84
CA THR A 257 4.60 11.58 1.28
C THR A 257 4.60 11.79 -0.23
N LEU A 258 4.02 10.86 -0.94
CA LEU A 258 3.78 10.92 -2.38
C LEU A 258 2.27 10.88 -2.60
N LYS A 259 1.75 11.75 -3.47
CA LYS A 259 0.31 11.84 -3.74
C LYS A 259 0.05 11.86 -5.22
N THR A 260 -0.99 11.17 -5.62
CA THR A 260 -1.51 10.98 -6.98
C THR A 260 -0.49 10.24 -7.86
N ASP A 261 -0.87 9.05 -8.28
CA ASP A 261 -0.04 8.14 -9.07
C ASP A 261 1.34 7.87 -8.43
N ALA A 262 1.31 7.62 -7.12
CA ALA A 262 2.52 7.45 -6.33
C ALA A 262 3.24 6.13 -6.65
N TRP A 263 4.52 6.23 -6.92
CA TRP A 263 5.40 5.11 -7.20
C TRP A 263 6.76 5.30 -6.54
N VAL A 264 7.21 4.24 -5.84
CA VAL A 264 8.54 4.18 -5.22
C VAL A 264 9.15 2.83 -5.54
N ARG A 265 10.41 2.82 -5.93
CA ARG A 265 11.15 1.60 -6.23
C ARG A 265 12.61 1.74 -5.80
N ASP A 266 13.18 0.64 -5.31
CA ASP A 266 14.62 0.45 -5.22
C ASP A 266 15.02 -0.92 -5.81
N SER A 267 16.25 -1.39 -5.58
CA SER A 267 16.73 -2.69 -6.09
C SER A 267 15.99 -3.89 -5.48
N LEU A 268 15.32 -3.72 -4.34
CA LEU A 268 14.74 -4.79 -3.53
C LEU A 268 13.24 -4.70 -3.35
N GLN A 269 12.64 -3.50 -3.53
CA GLN A 269 11.24 -3.23 -3.20
C GLN A 269 10.62 -2.30 -4.22
N GLU A 270 9.31 -2.47 -4.41
CA GLU A 270 8.46 -1.60 -5.22
C GLU A 270 7.15 -1.34 -4.49
N ALA A 271 6.69 -0.10 -4.46
CA ALA A 271 5.41 0.30 -3.91
C ALA A 271 4.67 1.22 -4.90
N LYS A 272 3.35 1.01 -5.07
CA LYS A 272 2.47 1.81 -5.91
C LYS A 272 1.13 2.04 -5.22
N GLY A 273 0.51 3.17 -5.49
CA GLY A 273 -0.83 3.51 -5.00
C GLY A 273 -1.22 4.92 -5.40
N ASP A 274 -2.44 5.33 -5.06
CA ASP A 274 -2.85 6.71 -5.26
C ASP A 274 -2.05 7.65 -4.34
N SER A 275 -1.71 7.16 -3.13
CA SER A 275 -0.82 7.87 -2.21
C SER A 275 0.05 6.89 -1.43
N ILE A 276 1.30 7.32 -1.16
CA ILE A 276 2.26 6.57 -0.34
C ILE A 276 2.79 7.49 0.76
N TYR A 277 2.76 7.02 1.99
CA TYR A 277 3.33 7.66 3.17
C TYR A 277 4.40 6.76 3.75
N ILE A 278 5.61 7.28 3.93
CA ILE A 278 6.77 6.55 4.45
C ILE A 278 7.29 7.28 5.68
N ASN A 279 7.30 6.60 6.82
CA ASN A 279 7.95 7.08 8.03
C ASN A 279 9.24 6.27 8.25
N ASN A 280 10.38 6.91 8.02
CA ASN A 280 11.68 6.25 8.13
C ASN A 280 12.18 6.12 9.58
N THR A 281 11.53 6.78 10.55
CA THR A 281 11.85 6.63 11.98
C THR A 281 11.20 5.39 12.57
N THR A 282 9.97 5.07 12.15
CA THR A 282 9.18 3.96 12.66
C THR A 282 9.13 2.77 11.71
N ASP A 283 9.75 2.87 10.54
CA ASP A 283 9.76 1.87 9.46
C ASP A 283 8.37 1.52 8.87
N TRP A 284 7.36 2.39 9.08
CA TRP A 284 6.03 2.20 8.53
C TRP A 284 5.90 2.78 7.12
N ILE A 285 5.26 1.99 6.25
CA ILE A 285 4.77 2.42 4.94
C ILE A 285 3.25 2.28 4.96
N HIS A 286 2.55 3.33 4.52
CA HIS A 286 1.11 3.31 4.24
C HIS A 286 0.91 3.58 2.76
N ILE A 287 0.20 2.69 2.08
CA ILE A 287 -0.18 2.81 0.67
C ILE A 287 -1.70 2.86 0.62
N ILE A 288 -2.24 3.85 -0.05
CA ILE A 288 -3.68 4.13 -0.10
C ILE A 288 -4.11 4.21 -1.56
N GLY A 289 -5.20 3.56 -1.89
CA GLY A 289 -5.79 3.49 -3.22
C GLY A 289 -5.00 2.58 -4.17
N ASN A 290 -5.62 1.51 -4.66
CA ASN A 290 -5.01 0.57 -5.60
C ASN A 290 -3.61 0.08 -5.17
N GLY A 291 -3.47 -0.19 -3.85
CA GLY A 291 -2.19 -0.46 -3.23
C GLY A 291 -1.50 -1.71 -3.77
N PHE A 292 -0.25 -1.55 -4.11
CA PHE A 292 0.67 -2.61 -4.48
C PHE A 292 1.99 -2.43 -3.72
N TYR A 293 2.48 -3.51 -3.13
CA TYR A 293 3.82 -3.58 -2.55
C TYR A 293 4.47 -4.90 -2.89
N LYS A 294 5.72 -4.87 -3.26
CA LYS A 294 6.52 -6.06 -3.57
C LYS A 294 7.91 -5.90 -2.99
N ASP A 295 8.37 -6.96 -2.33
CA ASP A 295 9.77 -7.13 -1.95
C ASP A 295 10.27 -8.51 -2.44
N LYS A 296 11.45 -8.94 -1.96
CA LYS A 296 12.05 -10.24 -2.34
C LYS A 296 11.15 -11.43 -1.99
N ASP A 297 10.42 -11.34 -0.90
CA ASP A 297 9.73 -12.47 -0.27
C ASP A 297 8.21 -12.42 -0.49
N ARG A 298 7.64 -11.22 -0.77
CA ARG A 298 6.19 -10.99 -0.78
C ARG A 298 5.74 -10.09 -1.91
N GLU A 299 4.50 -10.32 -2.33
CA GLU A 299 3.72 -9.39 -3.16
C GLU A 299 2.35 -9.18 -2.51
N LEU A 300 2.00 -7.91 -2.25
CA LEU A 300 0.79 -7.47 -1.58
C LEU A 300 -0.05 -6.63 -2.52
N ARG A 301 -1.34 -6.87 -2.56
CA ARG A 301 -2.33 -6.06 -3.27
C ARG A 301 -3.53 -5.81 -2.38
N GLY A 302 -4.06 -4.60 -2.39
CA GLY A 302 -5.25 -4.22 -1.64
C GLY A 302 -5.54 -2.74 -1.77
N GLU A 303 -6.69 -2.29 -1.26
CA GLU A 303 -7.06 -0.88 -1.29
C GLU A 303 -6.15 -0.05 -0.35
N HIS A 304 -5.90 -0.57 0.85
CA HIS A 304 -5.01 0.04 1.82
C HIS A 304 -4.02 -0.99 2.33
N ILE A 305 -2.73 -0.66 2.23
CA ILE A 305 -1.63 -1.48 2.75
C ILE A 305 -0.88 -0.68 3.81
N THR A 306 -0.79 -1.22 5.00
CA THR A 306 0.06 -0.73 6.08
C THR A 306 1.10 -1.79 6.41
N TYR A 307 2.37 -1.48 6.21
CA TYR A 307 3.47 -2.43 6.36
C TYR A 307 4.62 -1.83 7.17
N ASN A 308 5.13 -2.60 8.13
CA ASN A 308 6.33 -2.24 8.87
C ASN A 308 7.52 -3.04 8.35
N LYS A 309 8.53 -2.36 7.83
CA LYS A 309 9.72 -2.98 7.21
C LYS A 309 10.55 -3.78 8.21
N LYS A 310 10.62 -3.33 9.48
CA LYS A 310 11.44 -3.94 10.53
C LYS A 310 10.76 -5.14 11.17
N SER A 311 9.55 -4.96 11.71
CA SER A 311 8.80 -6.03 12.37
C SER A 311 8.15 -7.00 11.38
N LYS A 312 8.09 -6.66 10.08
CA LYS A 312 7.34 -7.40 9.05
C LYS A 312 5.83 -7.48 9.30
N SER A 313 5.32 -6.67 10.22
CA SER A 313 3.90 -6.58 10.52
C SER A 313 3.14 -5.93 9.36
N LEU A 314 1.94 -6.41 9.10
CA LEU A 314 1.17 -6.09 7.91
C LEU A 314 -0.31 -5.94 8.27
N GLN A 315 -0.95 -4.93 7.70
CA GLN A 315 -2.41 -4.82 7.64
C GLN A 315 -2.80 -4.43 6.22
N VAL A 316 -3.66 -5.22 5.59
CA VAL A 316 -4.18 -4.95 4.25
C VAL A 316 -5.70 -5.02 4.28
N SER A 317 -6.36 -4.11 3.60
CA SER A 317 -7.83 -4.05 3.50
C SER A 317 -8.29 -3.68 2.10
N GLY A 318 -9.58 -3.93 1.83
CA GLY A 318 -10.17 -3.89 0.48
C GLY A 318 -9.66 -5.06 -0.34
N ARG A 319 -10.50 -5.89 -0.89
CA ARG A 319 -10.17 -7.19 -1.55
C ARG A 319 -8.66 -7.44 -1.73
N THR A 320 -8.09 -8.12 -0.77
CA THR A 320 -6.65 -8.24 -0.53
C THR A 320 -6.11 -9.52 -1.14
N THR A 321 -4.89 -9.48 -1.68
CA THR A 321 -4.11 -10.67 -2.04
C THR A 321 -2.69 -10.53 -1.50
N VAL A 322 -2.24 -11.56 -0.80
CA VAL A 322 -0.88 -11.68 -0.27
C VAL A 322 -0.24 -12.94 -0.84
N ASN A 323 0.78 -12.77 -1.65
CA ASN A 323 1.59 -13.85 -2.19
C ASN A 323 2.89 -13.92 -1.42
N GLU A 324 3.19 -15.05 -0.80
CA GLU A 324 4.45 -15.27 -0.08
C GLU A 324 4.97 -16.70 -0.32
N GLY A 325 6.06 -16.81 -1.06
CA GLY A 325 6.62 -18.09 -1.45
C GLY A 325 5.63 -18.94 -2.24
N LYS A 326 5.16 -20.04 -1.63
CA LYS A 326 4.16 -20.95 -2.22
C LYS A 326 2.75 -20.70 -1.72
N SER A 327 2.56 -19.77 -0.81
CA SER A 327 1.28 -19.46 -0.18
C SER A 327 0.65 -18.23 -0.79
N VAL A 328 -0.64 -18.31 -1.09
CA VAL A 328 -1.48 -17.20 -1.52
C VAL A 328 -2.65 -17.07 -0.56
N ILE A 329 -2.86 -15.89 0.01
CA ILE A 329 -4.03 -15.58 0.84
C ILE A 329 -4.81 -14.47 0.15
N SER A 330 -6.07 -14.72 -0.12
CA SER A 330 -7.03 -13.69 -0.55
C SER A 330 -8.12 -13.51 0.50
N ALA A 331 -8.45 -12.26 0.83
CA ALA A 331 -9.44 -11.93 1.85
C ALA A 331 -9.99 -10.50 1.64
N ASP A 332 -10.99 -10.09 2.41
CA ASP A 332 -11.42 -8.69 2.42
C ASP A 332 -10.51 -7.84 3.32
N GLN A 333 -9.94 -8.45 4.35
CA GLN A 333 -8.94 -7.84 5.23
C GLN A 333 -7.95 -8.90 5.73
N LEU A 334 -6.68 -8.50 5.90
CA LEU A 334 -5.64 -9.33 6.49
C LEU A 334 -4.81 -8.52 7.48
N ILE A 335 -4.55 -9.11 8.64
CA ILE A 335 -3.67 -8.58 9.69
C ILE A 335 -2.63 -9.65 10.01
N TYR A 336 -1.37 -9.27 10.01
CA TYR A 336 -0.27 -10.15 10.38
C TYR A 336 0.72 -9.42 11.29
N SER A 337 1.10 -10.06 12.38
CA SER A 337 2.14 -9.60 13.30
C SER A 337 3.42 -10.37 13.03
N GLY A 338 4.43 -9.68 12.55
CA GLY A 338 5.73 -10.29 12.28
C GLY A 338 6.53 -10.64 13.55
N ASP A 339 6.18 -10.04 14.70
CA ASP A 339 6.89 -10.29 15.97
C ASP A 339 6.58 -11.67 16.55
N ASN A 340 5.40 -12.22 16.29
CA ASN A 340 4.93 -13.50 16.83
C ASN A 340 4.47 -14.49 15.75
N ASP A 341 4.64 -14.15 14.47
CA ASP A 341 4.25 -14.96 13.31
C ASP A 341 2.74 -15.31 13.25
N LEU A 342 1.89 -14.49 13.88
CA LEU A 342 0.45 -14.71 13.90
C LEU A 342 -0.27 -13.83 12.88
N GLY A 343 -1.19 -14.44 12.15
CA GLY A 343 -2.02 -13.74 11.19
C GLY A 343 -3.49 -14.09 11.31
N THR A 344 -4.33 -13.14 10.91
CA THR A 344 -5.78 -13.31 10.79
C THR A 344 -6.24 -12.68 9.49
N ALA A 345 -7.00 -13.44 8.71
CA ALA A 345 -7.69 -12.93 7.53
C ALA A 345 -9.21 -13.00 7.73
N PHE A 346 -9.93 -12.01 7.21
CA PHE A 346 -11.37 -11.85 7.39
C PHE A 346 -12.06 -11.64 6.05
N GLY A 347 -13.24 -12.21 5.91
CA GLY A 347 -14.16 -12.05 4.79
C GLY A 347 -13.67 -12.75 3.52
N HIS A 348 -14.49 -13.69 2.99
CA HIS A 348 -14.24 -14.42 1.75
C HIS A 348 -12.80 -14.94 1.62
N VAL A 349 -12.31 -15.55 2.72
CA VAL A 349 -10.91 -15.98 2.78
C VAL A 349 -10.69 -17.20 1.90
N VAL A 350 -9.65 -17.14 1.10
CA VAL A 350 -9.10 -18.26 0.33
C VAL A 350 -7.59 -18.32 0.61
N TYR A 351 -7.16 -19.37 1.26
CA TYR A 351 -5.75 -19.74 1.38
C TYR A 351 -5.44 -20.84 0.37
N GLU A 352 -4.33 -20.73 -0.33
CA GLU A 352 -3.88 -21.72 -1.32
C GLU A 352 -2.38 -22.00 -1.14
N ASP A 353 -2.04 -23.27 -1.03
CA ASP A 353 -0.68 -23.77 -1.21
C ASP A 353 -0.51 -24.19 -2.68
N THR A 354 0.12 -23.35 -3.48
CA THR A 354 0.30 -23.55 -4.92
C THR A 354 1.16 -24.76 -5.26
N SER A 355 1.95 -25.28 -4.31
CA SER A 355 2.80 -26.44 -4.52
C SER A 355 2.07 -27.78 -4.40
N SER A 356 1.09 -27.84 -3.52
CA SER A 356 0.30 -29.06 -3.25
C SER A 356 -1.09 -29.04 -3.88
N GLY A 357 -1.61 -27.84 -4.21
CA GLY A 357 -3.00 -27.60 -4.62
C GLY A 357 -3.98 -27.66 -3.45
N PHE A 358 -3.48 -27.64 -2.21
CA PHE A 358 -4.29 -27.59 -1.00
C PHE A 358 -4.86 -26.18 -0.80
N SER A 359 -6.14 -26.09 -0.52
CA SER A 359 -6.82 -24.82 -0.31
C SER A 359 -7.71 -24.87 0.93
N ILE A 360 -7.85 -23.73 1.60
CA ILE A 360 -8.80 -23.50 2.70
C ILE A 360 -9.69 -22.33 2.32
N ILE A 361 -10.98 -22.52 2.43
CA ILE A 361 -11.98 -21.48 2.19
C ILE A 361 -12.78 -21.28 3.48
N CYS A 362 -12.95 -20.02 3.92
CA CYS A 362 -13.66 -19.72 5.17
C CYS A 362 -14.04 -18.25 5.28
N ASP A 363 -14.76 -17.90 6.35
CA ASP A 363 -15.11 -16.50 6.66
C ASP A 363 -13.99 -15.80 7.43
N THR A 364 -13.32 -16.54 8.34
CA THR A 364 -12.18 -16.06 9.13
C THR A 364 -11.11 -17.13 9.16
N PHE A 365 -9.86 -16.72 9.04
CA PHE A 365 -8.72 -17.62 8.97
C PHE A 365 -7.64 -17.18 9.95
N TYR A 366 -7.38 -17.99 10.97
CA TYR A 366 -6.24 -17.80 11.86
C TYR A 366 -5.10 -18.68 11.41
N TYR A 367 -3.91 -18.10 11.36
CA TYR A 367 -2.70 -18.85 11.02
C TYR A 367 -1.50 -18.43 11.86
N ASN A 368 -0.68 -19.42 12.17
CA ASN A 368 0.65 -19.24 12.74
C ASN A 368 1.65 -19.68 11.68
N LYS A 369 2.44 -18.73 11.19
CA LYS A 369 3.39 -19.00 10.10
C LYS A 369 4.57 -19.86 10.56
N LYS A 370 5.04 -19.66 11.80
CA LYS A 370 6.15 -20.40 12.39
C LYS A 370 5.83 -21.89 12.55
N ASP A 371 4.64 -22.19 13.02
CA ASP A 371 4.18 -23.56 13.27
C ASP A 371 3.40 -24.13 12.08
N GLU A 372 3.27 -23.37 10.99
CA GLU A 372 2.42 -23.73 9.83
C GLU A 372 1.06 -24.28 10.25
N ARG A 373 0.44 -23.60 11.22
CA ARG A 373 -0.85 -23.99 11.78
C ARG A 373 -1.96 -23.10 11.27
N TYR A 374 -3.01 -23.70 10.75
CA TYR A 374 -4.11 -23.07 10.03
C TYR A 374 -5.44 -23.47 10.66
N ILE A 375 -6.27 -22.49 11.02
CA ILE A 375 -7.57 -22.69 11.68
C ILE A 375 -8.63 -21.86 10.95
N PRO A 376 -9.41 -22.47 10.05
CA PRO A 376 -10.55 -21.83 9.42
C PRO A 376 -11.74 -21.76 10.37
N ILE A 377 -12.43 -20.62 10.38
CA ILE A 377 -13.64 -20.38 11.19
C ILE A 377 -14.72 -19.79 10.29
N GLY A 378 -15.95 -20.12 10.57
CA GLY A 378 -17.14 -19.66 9.85
C GLY A 378 -18.10 -20.79 9.57
N ASN A 379 -19.28 -20.43 9.07
CA ASN A 379 -20.32 -21.41 8.76
C ASN A 379 -20.09 -22.14 7.42
N LYS A 380 -19.39 -21.48 6.49
CA LYS A 380 -19.09 -22.04 5.15
C LYS A 380 -17.60 -22.35 4.98
N LYS A 381 -16.99 -22.94 6.01
CA LYS A 381 -15.59 -23.31 5.93
C LYS A 381 -15.41 -24.71 5.35
N TYR A 382 -14.40 -24.86 4.53
CA TYR A 382 -13.97 -26.17 4.03
C TYR A 382 -12.51 -26.17 3.57
N ILE A 383 -11.97 -27.36 3.51
CA ILE A 383 -10.67 -27.67 2.92
C ILE A 383 -10.91 -28.34 1.59
N ALA A 384 -10.11 -28.00 0.58
CA ALA A 384 -10.07 -28.68 -0.71
C ALA A 384 -8.67 -29.21 -0.98
N SER A 385 -8.55 -30.47 -1.38
CA SER A 385 -7.28 -31.12 -1.67
C SER A 385 -7.39 -32.00 -2.92
N PRO A 386 -6.36 -32.04 -3.78
CA PRO A 386 -6.33 -32.96 -4.90
C PRO A 386 -6.43 -34.43 -4.44
N PHE A 387 -7.35 -35.15 -5.03
CA PHE A 387 -7.62 -36.55 -4.73
C PHE A 387 -8.09 -37.28 -5.99
N ASP A 388 -7.38 -38.32 -6.41
CA ASP A 388 -7.75 -39.24 -7.51
C ASP A 388 -8.18 -38.54 -8.83
N ASN A 389 -7.42 -37.55 -9.30
CA ASN A 389 -7.75 -36.70 -10.45
C ASN A 389 -9.05 -35.87 -10.27
N ASP A 390 -9.50 -35.71 -9.05
CA ASP A 390 -10.65 -34.90 -8.61
C ASP A 390 -10.22 -34.08 -7.39
N THR A 391 -11.14 -33.44 -6.74
CA THR A 391 -10.93 -32.68 -5.50
C THR A 391 -11.74 -33.31 -4.38
N LEU A 392 -11.09 -33.60 -3.27
CA LEU A 392 -11.74 -33.97 -2.02
C LEU A 392 -12.00 -32.71 -1.21
N TYR A 393 -13.26 -32.44 -0.93
CA TYR A 393 -13.71 -31.39 -0.05
C TYR A 393 -14.05 -31.93 1.33
N MET A 394 -13.71 -31.18 2.36
CA MET A 394 -13.95 -31.58 3.75
C MET A 394 -14.39 -30.39 4.59
N THR A 395 -15.40 -30.59 5.43
CA THR A 395 -15.84 -29.62 6.44
C THR A 395 -16.09 -30.31 7.79
N ALA A 396 -16.07 -29.54 8.85
CA ALA A 396 -16.39 -29.98 10.22
C ALA A 396 -16.71 -28.76 11.09
N ASP A 397 -17.22 -28.97 12.32
CA ASP A 397 -17.39 -27.87 13.27
C ASP A 397 -16.04 -27.23 13.63
N SER A 398 -14.99 -28.04 13.73
CA SER A 398 -13.61 -27.58 13.98
C SER A 398 -12.64 -28.24 13.01
N LEU A 399 -11.84 -27.43 12.32
CA LEU A 399 -10.79 -27.87 11.41
C LEU A 399 -9.45 -27.25 11.82
N ILE A 400 -8.42 -28.06 11.86
CA ILE A 400 -7.03 -27.62 12.12
C ILE A 400 -6.12 -28.36 11.15
N ALA A 401 -5.39 -27.62 10.35
CA ALA A 401 -4.29 -28.14 9.56
C ALA A 401 -2.99 -27.61 10.12
N GLU A 402 -2.01 -28.48 10.37
CA GLU A 402 -0.73 -28.05 10.93
C GLU A 402 0.42 -28.91 10.42
N THR A 403 1.62 -28.32 10.45
CA THR A 403 2.86 -29.06 10.22
C THR A 403 3.48 -29.42 11.58
N ARG A 404 3.81 -30.69 11.77
CA ARG A 404 4.49 -31.17 12.97
C ARG A 404 5.94 -31.44 12.68
N TYR A 405 6.80 -31.00 13.59
CA TYR A 405 8.25 -31.15 13.51
C TYR A 405 8.72 -32.16 14.56
N GLU A 406 9.23 -33.29 14.13
CA GLU A 406 9.91 -34.27 14.97
C GLU A 406 11.41 -34.29 14.65
N VAL A 407 12.24 -34.87 15.54
CA VAL A 407 13.71 -34.79 15.46
C VAL A 407 14.28 -35.24 14.08
N ALA A 408 13.59 -36.15 13.38
CA ALA A 408 14.03 -36.72 12.11
C ALA A 408 13.02 -36.50 10.98
N ASP A 409 11.88 -35.90 11.22
CA ASP A 409 10.79 -35.83 10.23
C ASP A 409 9.94 -34.58 10.34
N THR A 410 9.38 -34.15 9.22
CA THR A 410 8.43 -33.04 9.14
C THR A 410 7.22 -33.50 8.32
N PHE A 411 6.06 -33.47 8.93
CA PHE A 411 4.84 -34.00 8.35
C PHE A 411 3.62 -33.12 8.61
N LYS A 412 2.66 -33.21 7.72
CA LYS A 412 1.40 -32.47 7.80
C LYS A 412 0.32 -33.33 8.43
N VAL A 413 -0.44 -32.76 9.35
CA VAL A 413 -1.62 -33.37 9.94
C VAL A 413 -2.86 -32.53 9.70
N LEU A 414 -4.00 -33.21 9.59
CA LEU A 414 -5.30 -32.60 9.53
C LEU A 414 -6.18 -33.21 10.62
N LEU A 415 -6.74 -32.34 11.42
CA LEU A 415 -7.65 -32.67 12.50
C LEU A 415 -9.02 -32.06 12.20
N ALA A 416 -10.05 -32.89 12.25
CA ALA A 416 -11.43 -32.45 12.10
C ALA A 416 -12.29 -33.04 13.20
N PHE A 417 -13.10 -32.21 13.85
CA PHE A 417 -13.92 -32.60 15.00
C PHE A 417 -15.34 -32.14 14.84
N LYS A 418 -16.26 -33.02 15.16
CA LYS A 418 -17.71 -32.92 15.12
C LYS A 418 -18.27 -32.65 13.72
N HIS A 419 -19.25 -33.45 13.38
CA HIS A 419 -20.00 -33.36 12.13
C HIS A 419 -19.08 -33.30 10.89
N VAL A 420 -18.04 -34.14 10.87
CA VAL A 420 -17.12 -34.21 9.74
C VAL A 420 -17.88 -34.72 8.51
N LYS A 421 -17.81 -33.98 7.44
CA LYS A 421 -18.39 -34.33 6.14
C LYS A 421 -17.30 -34.24 5.06
N MET A 422 -17.23 -35.26 4.22
CA MET A 422 -16.29 -35.35 3.09
C MET A 422 -17.06 -35.59 1.80
N TRP A 423 -16.62 -34.97 0.72
CA TRP A 423 -17.23 -35.16 -0.59
C TRP A 423 -16.21 -35.04 -1.72
N SER A 424 -16.25 -36.00 -2.61
CA SER A 424 -15.70 -35.94 -3.98
C SER A 424 -16.72 -36.61 -4.92
N LYS A 425 -16.53 -36.55 -6.22
CA LYS A 425 -17.46 -37.18 -7.17
C LYS A 425 -17.60 -38.69 -6.96
N LYS A 426 -16.50 -39.35 -6.55
CA LYS A 426 -16.48 -40.82 -6.41
C LYS A 426 -16.59 -41.28 -4.96
N MET A 427 -16.31 -40.44 -4.00
CA MET A 427 -16.24 -40.83 -2.60
C MET A 427 -16.87 -39.79 -1.70
N GLN A 428 -17.66 -40.24 -0.74
CA GLN A 428 -18.27 -39.42 0.29
C GLN A 428 -18.02 -40.06 1.66
N GLY A 429 -18.04 -39.27 2.72
CA GLY A 429 -17.88 -39.79 4.09
C GLY A 429 -18.46 -38.86 5.14
N LEU A 430 -18.95 -39.46 6.23
CA LEU A 430 -19.43 -38.79 7.42
C LEU A 430 -18.80 -39.47 8.65
N CYS A 431 -18.41 -38.69 9.63
CA CYS A 431 -17.98 -39.19 10.95
C CYS A 431 -18.06 -38.05 11.98
N ASP A 432 -17.88 -38.38 13.26
CA ASP A 432 -17.72 -37.34 14.28
C ASP A 432 -16.33 -36.71 14.24
N SER A 433 -15.28 -37.54 14.16
CA SER A 433 -13.90 -37.04 14.21
C SER A 433 -13.02 -37.71 13.15
N LEU A 434 -12.08 -36.93 12.62
CA LEU A 434 -11.14 -37.40 11.61
C LEU A 434 -9.72 -36.92 11.92
N PHE A 435 -8.75 -37.83 11.72
CA PHE A 435 -7.33 -37.55 11.76
C PHE A 435 -6.65 -38.03 10.49
N PHE A 436 -5.86 -37.16 9.85
CA PHE A 436 -5.00 -37.49 8.72
C PHE A 436 -3.55 -37.21 9.07
N ASP A 437 -2.66 -38.12 8.71
CA ASP A 437 -1.21 -37.99 8.84
C ASP A 437 -0.55 -38.22 7.48
N SER A 438 0.25 -37.27 7.01
CA SER A 438 0.91 -37.36 5.72
C SER A 438 2.06 -38.38 5.64
N ARG A 439 2.56 -38.85 6.79
CA ARG A 439 3.64 -39.86 6.85
C ARG A 439 3.18 -41.20 6.31
N ASP A 440 2.03 -41.66 6.78
CA ASP A 440 1.43 -42.92 6.34
C ASP A 440 0.32 -42.73 5.31
N SER A 441 -0.04 -41.48 5.05
CA SER A 441 -1.10 -41.11 4.11
C SER A 441 -2.45 -41.78 4.42
N VAL A 442 -2.82 -41.84 5.72
CA VAL A 442 -4.03 -42.49 6.20
C VAL A 442 -5.02 -41.49 6.75
N PHE A 443 -6.24 -41.49 6.23
CA PHE A 443 -7.40 -40.87 6.88
C PHE A 443 -7.99 -41.85 7.88
N ARG A 444 -8.16 -41.45 9.13
CA ARG A 444 -8.73 -42.22 10.22
C ARG A 444 -10.02 -41.56 10.67
N LEU A 445 -11.13 -42.24 10.41
CA LEU A 445 -12.47 -41.79 10.74
C LEU A 445 -12.93 -42.51 12.01
N TYR A 446 -13.40 -41.77 12.99
CA TYR A 446 -13.81 -42.25 14.30
C TYR A 446 -15.24 -41.85 14.63
N TYR A 447 -15.85 -42.63 15.52
CA TYR A 447 -17.19 -42.42 16.09
C TYR A 447 -18.26 -42.38 15.01
N ASP A 448 -18.84 -43.61 14.77
CA ASP A 448 -19.89 -43.85 13.82
C ASP A 448 -19.61 -43.44 12.36
N PRO A 449 -18.44 -43.78 11.82
CA PRO A 449 -18.09 -43.40 10.46
C PRO A 449 -18.93 -44.18 9.43
N VAL A 450 -19.32 -43.49 8.37
CA VAL A 450 -19.88 -44.08 7.17
C VAL A 450 -19.20 -43.47 5.94
N MET A 451 -18.87 -44.32 4.99
CA MET A 451 -18.32 -43.93 3.70
C MET A 451 -19.13 -44.52 2.55
N TRP A 452 -19.12 -43.82 1.44
CA TRP A 452 -19.68 -44.33 0.17
C TRP A 452 -18.61 -44.21 -0.92
N SER A 453 -18.49 -45.28 -1.70
CA SER A 453 -17.74 -45.31 -2.94
C SER A 453 -18.57 -46.00 -3.99
N ASP A 454 -18.85 -45.33 -5.08
CA ASP A 454 -19.81 -45.75 -6.11
C ASP A 454 -21.16 -46.15 -5.51
N THR A 455 -21.55 -47.41 -5.65
CA THR A 455 -22.81 -47.99 -5.13
C THR A 455 -22.66 -48.65 -3.76
N SER A 456 -21.48 -48.64 -3.17
CA SER A 456 -21.20 -49.31 -1.91
C SER A 456 -21.14 -48.34 -0.73
N GLN A 457 -21.73 -48.75 0.40
CA GLN A 457 -21.61 -48.08 1.70
C GLN A 457 -20.73 -48.92 2.62
N PHE A 458 -19.83 -48.28 3.33
CA PHE A 458 -18.91 -48.87 4.30
C PHE A 458 -19.18 -48.26 5.67
N SER A 459 -19.36 -49.08 6.71
CA SER A 459 -19.59 -48.61 8.09
C SER A 459 -18.96 -49.54 9.13
N GLY A 460 -18.66 -49.03 10.32
CA GLY A 460 -18.07 -49.76 11.43
C GLY A 460 -17.73 -48.81 12.59
N ASP A 461 -17.05 -49.31 13.65
CA ASP A 461 -16.67 -48.45 14.77
C ASP A 461 -15.57 -47.47 14.37
N THR A 462 -14.65 -47.87 13.45
CA THR A 462 -13.65 -46.99 12.84
C THR A 462 -13.41 -47.38 11.37
N ILE A 463 -13.11 -46.39 10.54
CA ILE A 463 -12.71 -46.60 9.13
C ILE A 463 -11.37 -45.92 8.90
N PHE A 464 -10.40 -46.67 8.36
CA PHE A 464 -9.10 -46.16 7.94
C PHE A 464 -8.96 -46.27 6.44
N MET A 465 -8.69 -45.14 5.79
CA MET A 465 -8.46 -45.05 4.34
C MET A 465 -6.99 -44.81 4.07
N TYR A 466 -6.37 -45.78 3.47
CA TYR A 466 -4.97 -45.72 3.04
C TYR A 466 -4.88 -45.18 1.63
N LEU A 467 -4.07 -44.14 1.46
CA LEU A 467 -3.83 -43.56 0.14
C LEU A 467 -2.45 -43.95 -0.41
N LYS A 468 -2.41 -44.22 -1.72
CA LYS A 468 -1.20 -44.36 -2.48
C LYS A 468 -1.24 -43.45 -3.70
N ASN A 469 -0.24 -42.57 -3.87
CA ASN A 469 -0.21 -41.58 -4.96
C ASN A 469 -1.48 -40.70 -5.03
N LYS A 470 -2.00 -40.25 -3.87
CA LYS A 470 -3.23 -39.47 -3.73
C LYS A 470 -4.51 -40.19 -4.21
N ALA A 471 -4.48 -41.48 -4.39
CA ALA A 471 -5.64 -42.30 -4.72
C ALA A 471 -5.89 -43.34 -3.63
N LEU A 472 -7.11 -43.82 -3.54
CA LEU A 472 -7.52 -44.84 -2.57
C LEU A 472 -6.84 -46.17 -2.91
N ASP A 473 -6.14 -46.77 -1.93
CA ASP A 473 -5.44 -48.05 -2.00
C ASP A 473 -6.18 -49.12 -1.19
N GLN A 474 -6.52 -48.80 0.08
CA GLN A 474 -7.24 -49.73 0.95
C GLN A 474 -8.22 -49.00 1.84
N ILE A 475 -9.29 -49.70 2.22
CA ILE A 475 -10.22 -49.30 3.29
C ILE A 475 -10.20 -50.40 4.34
N HIS A 476 -9.82 -50.06 5.56
CA HIS A 476 -9.91 -50.95 6.72
C HIS A 476 -11.08 -50.51 7.60
N ILE A 477 -12.04 -51.38 7.80
CA ILE A 477 -13.19 -51.17 8.70
C ILE A 477 -12.93 -52.08 9.92
N ASN A 478 -12.84 -51.47 11.09
CA ASN A 478 -12.54 -52.19 12.31
C ASN A 478 -13.74 -52.18 13.25
N GLN A 479 -14.04 -53.34 13.77
CA GLN A 479 -15.18 -53.64 14.63
C GLN A 479 -16.55 -53.34 14.01
N LYS A 480 -17.49 -54.25 14.14
CA LYS A 480 -18.82 -54.16 13.54
C LYS A 480 -18.81 -53.76 12.06
N ALA A 481 -17.78 -54.26 11.35
CA ALA A 481 -17.58 -53.90 9.96
C ALA A 481 -18.75 -54.37 9.08
N PHE A 482 -19.28 -53.44 8.27
CA PHE A 482 -20.42 -53.71 7.41
C PHE A 482 -20.25 -53.04 6.05
N ILE A 483 -20.52 -53.79 4.97
CA ILE A 483 -20.60 -53.26 3.62
C ILE A 483 -21.98 -53.52 3.05
N ILE A 484 -22.59 -52.49 2.51
CA ILE A 484 -23.86 -52.54 1.77
C ILE A 484 -23.55 -52.17 0.33
N ASN A 485 -24.04 -52.98 -0.62
CA ASN A 485 -23.98 -52.62 -2.04
C ASN A 485 -25.43 -52.68 -2.62
N ASP A 486 -25.95 -51.50 -2.96
CA ASP A 486 -27.28 -51.35 -3.48
C ASP A 486 -27.34 -51.71 -4.97
N SER A 487 -28.26 -52.63 -5.31
CA SER A 487 -28.62 -52.87 -6.70
C SER A 487 -29.68 -51.84 -7.17
N GLN A 488 -29.72 -51.59 -8.46
CA GLN A 488 -30.68 -50.64 -9.06
C GLN A 488 -32.15 -51.03 -8.88
N VAL A 489 -32.43 -52.22 -8.40
CA VAL A 489 -33.82 -52.78 -8.23
C VAL A 489 -34.20 -52.94 -6.75
N GLY A 490 -33.49 -52.28 -5.82
CA GLY A 490 -33.81 -52.30 -4.39
C GLY A 490 -33.43 -53.60 -3.67
N LEU A 491 -32.64 -54.48 -4.31
CA LEU A 491 -32.03 -55.66 -3.69
C LEU A 491 -30.63 -55.29 -3.20
N THR A 492 -30.37 -55.47 -1.90
CA THR A 492 -29.17 -54.96 -1.26
C THR A 492 -28.25 -56.12 -0.87
N ASN A 493 -27.08 -56.21 -1.54
CA ASN A 493 -26.03 -57.13 -1.12
C ASN A 493 -25.41 -56.64 0.19
N GLN A 494 -25.10 -57.54 1.09
CA GLN A 494 -24.61 -57.26 2.42
C GLN A 494 -23.46 -58.12 2.80
N VAL A 495 -22.42 -57.55 3.40
CA VAL A 495 -21.26 -58.25 3.96
C VAL A 495 -20.97 -57.69 5.33
N LYS A 496 -20.87 -58.55 6.33
CA LYS A 496 -20.61 -58.23 7.71
C LYS A 496 -19.46 -59.04 8.26
N GLY A 497 -18.66 -58.48 9.13
CA GLY A 497 -17.61 -59.16 9.87
C GLY A 497 -17.15 -58.39 11.08
N ARG A 498 -16.19 -58.91 11.85
CA ARG A 498 -15.53 -58.14 12.87
C ARG A 498 -14.70 -57.04 12.22
N ASN A 499 -13.88 -57.41 11.24
CA ASN A 499 -13.04 -56.49 10.46
C ASN A 499 -13.21 -56.76 8.99
N ILE A 500 -13.17 -55.75 8.16
CA ILE A 500 -13.21 -55.87 6.68
C ILE A 500 -12.07 -55.00 6.12
N VAL A 501 -11.32 -55.57 5.17
CA VAL A 501 -10.31 -54.85 4.40
C VAL A 501 -10.66 -54.93 2.93
N SER A 502 -10.86 -53.80 2.31
CA SER A 502 -11.11 -53.65 0.87
C SER A 502 -9.88 -53.12 0.18
N PHE A 503 -9.46 -53.77 -0.91
CA PHE A 503 -8.26 -53.47 -1.69
C PHE A 503 -8.67 -52.90 -3.04
N PHE A 504 -8.03 -51.81 -3.43
CA PHE A 504 -8.24 -51.16 -4.72
C PHE A 504 -7.01 -51.29 -5.60
N VAL A 505 -7.23 -51.63 -6.87
CA VAL A 505 -6.19 -51.71 -7.90
C VAL A 505 -6.67 -50.90 -9.10
N ASP A 506 -5.84 -50.00 -9.61
CA ASP A 506 -6.20 -49.09 -10.69
C ASP A 506 -7.50 -48.33 -10.40
N LYS A 507 -7.68 -47.96 -9.11
CA LYS A 507 -8.84 -47.19 -8.58
C LYS A 507 -10.17 -47.94 -8.59
N LYS A 508 -10.15 -49.25 -8.82
CA LYS A 508 -11.31 -50.13 -8.78
C LYS A 508 -11.19 -51.09 -7.61
N LEU A 509 -12.35 -51.46 -7.04
CA LEU A 509 -12.41 -52.44 -5.99
C LEU A 509 -11.99 -53.80 -6.57
N ASN A 510 -10.86 -54.36 -6.08
CA ASN A 510 -10.27 -55.59 -6.55
C ASN A 510 -10.72 -56.81 -5.71
N HIS A 511 -10.53 -56.72 -4.40
CA HIS A 511 -11.03 -57.76 -3.50
C HIS A 511 -11.30 -57.22 -2.10
N VAL A 512 -12.15 -57.95 -1.38
CA VAL A 512 -12.54 -57.66 0.02
C VAL A 512 -12.24 -58.87 0.87
N ASN A 513 -11.48 -58.70 1.94
CA ASN A 513 -11.26 -59.74 2.93
C ASN A 513 -12.13 -59.42 4.18
N VAL A 514 -12.90 -60.37 4.62
CA VAL A 514 -13.74 -60.31 5.80
C VAL A 514 -13.21 -61.25 6.86
N ASP A 515 -12.96 -60.76 8.05
CA ASP A 515 -12.40 -61.52 9.15
C ASP A 515 -13.30 -61.43 10.41
N GLY A 516 -13.52 -62.59 11.03
CA GLY A 516 -14.24 -62.79 12.27
C GLY A 516 -15.75 -62.71 12.11
N ASN A 517 -16.44 -63.84 12.24
CA ASN A 517 -17.89 -63.99 12.10
C ASN A 517 -18.43 -63.37 10.81
N ALA A 518 -17.81 -63.78 9.70
CA ALA A 518 -18.17 -63.32 8.38
C ALA A 518 -19.57 -63.79 7.97
N GLU A 519 -20.43 -62.85 7.64
CA GLU A 519 -21.80 -63.13 7.15
C GLU A 519 -22.00 -62.37 5.83
N SER A 520 -22.74 -62.99 4.88
CA SER A 520 -23.13 -62.31 3.65
C SER A 520 -24.53 -62.66 3.19
N VAL A 521 -25.17 -61.71 2.57
CA VAL A 521 -26.39 -61.85 1.77
C VAL A 521 -26.04 -61.37 0.36
N TYR A 522 -26.03 -62.29 -0.61
CA TYR A 522 -25.74 -61.99 -1.99
C TYR A 522 -26.84 -62.44 -2.93
N PHE A 523 -27.44 -61.52 -3.71
CA PHE A 523 -28.47 -61.80 -4.68
C PHE A 523 -27.88 -62.30 -5.98
N ILE A 524 -28.25 -63.53 -6.36
CA ILE A 524 -27.74 -64.24 -7.54
C ILE A 524 -28.62 -63.86 -8.73
N GLN A 525 -27.95 -63.55 -9.85
CA GLN A 525 -28.60 -63.32 -11.16
C GLN A 525 -28.31 -64.50 -12.08
N ASP A 526 -29.29 -64.82 -12.94
CA ASP A 526 -29.06 -65.76 -14.05
C ASP A 526 -28.42 -65.09 -15.27
N GLU A 527 -28.21 -65.82 -16.36
CA GLU A 527 -27.61 -65.32 -17.60
C GLU A 527 -28.42 -64.18 -18.26
N SER A 528 -29.71 -64.07 -17.93
CA SER A 528 -30.59 -62.97 -18.40
C SER A 528 -30.60 -61.76 -17.46
N ASN A 529 -29.74 -61.71 -16.43
CA ASN A 529 -29.67 -60.75 -15.33
C ASN A 529 -30.98 -60.73 -14.45
N ALA A 530 -31.77 -61.80 -14.47
CA ALA A 530 -32.91 -61.96 -13.60
C ALA A 530 -32.47 -62.50 -12.23
N TYR A 531 -32.97 -61.90 -11.13
CA TYR A 531 -32.68 -62.36 -9.78
C TYR A 531 -33.43 -63.63 -9.45
N ILE A 532 -32.70 -64.72 -9.17
CA ILE A 532 -33.23 -66.03 -8.92
C ILE A 532 -33.35 -66.39 -7.43
N GLY A 533 -32.51 -65.74 -6.59
CA GLY A 533 -32.48 -65.99 -5.15
C GLY A 533 -31.41 -65.21 -4.44
N ALA A 534 -31.40 -65.32 -3.11
CA ALA A 534 -30.35 -64.75 -2.24
C ALA A 534 -29.54 -65.90 -1.62
N ASN A 535 -28.22 -65.85 -1.75
CA ASN A 535 -27.29 -66.71 -1.05
C ASN A 535 -26.95 -66.10 0.30
N ILE A 536 -27.27 -66.76 1.40
CA ILE A 536 -27.00 -66.35 2.76
C ILE A 536 -25.97 -67.28 3.33
N ILE A 537 -24.77 -66.74 3.67
CA ILE A 537 -23.65 -67.55 4.16
C ILE A 537 -23.11 -66.96 5.44
N GLN A 538 -22.75 -67.84 6.37
CA GLN A 538 -22.00 -67.55 7.59
C GLN A 538 -20.74 -68.41 7.62
N CYS A 539 -19.58 -67.80 8.00
CA CYS A 539 -18.28 -68.49 8.11
C CYS A 539 -17.35 -67.71 9.03
N SER A 540 -16.12 -68.22 9.27
CA SER A 540 -15.16 -67.46 10.07
C SER A 540 -14.51 -66.34 9.30
N GLN A 541 -14.19 -66.59 8.00
CA GLN A 541 -13.53 -65.64 7.10
C GLN A 541 -14.07 -65.77 5.67
N MET A 542 -14.05 -64.68 4.92
CA MET A 542 -14.51 -64.64 3.54
C MET A 542 -13.58 -63.74 2.70
N LYS A 543 -13.34 -64.13 1.46
CA LYS A 543 -12.68 -63.30 0.45
C LYS A 543 -13.60 -63.16 -0.77
N ILE A 544 -13.94 -61.94 -1.12
CA ILE A 544 -14.73 -61.59 -2.30
C ILE A 544 -13.81 -60.97 -3.33
N VAL A 545 -13.77 -61.53 -4.54
CA VAL A 545 -12.94 -61.05 -5.64
C VAL A 545 -13.82 -60.45 -6.71
N PHE A 546 -13.43 -59.31 -7.24
CA PHE A 546 -14.14 -58.55 -8.27
C PHE A 546 -13.39 -58.60 -9.60
N ASN A 547 -14.11 -58.62 -10.71
CA ASN A 547 -13.57 -58.53 -12.06
C ASN A 547 -13.38 -57.05 -12.47
N ASP A 548 -12.82 -56.78 -13.65
CA ASP A 548 -12.58 -55.42 -14.17
C ASP A 548 -13.85 -54.58 -14.35
N ALA A 549 -15.02 -55.18 -14.40
CA ALA A 549 -16.32 -54.51 -14.44
C ALA A 549 -16.93 -54.28 -13.04
N GLU A 550 -16.11 -54.49 -11.98
CA GLU A 550 -16.50 -54.37 -10.55
C GLU A 550 -17.68 -55.26 -10.15
N LYS A 551 -17.89 -56.36 -10.89
CA LYS A 551 -18.83 -57.42 -10.53
C LYS A 551 -18.10 -58.53 -9.77
N ILE A 552 -18.79 -59.16 -8.84
CA ILE A 552 -18.24 -60.32 -8.12
C ILE A 552 -17.88 -61.41 -9.12
N ASP A 553 -16.61 -61.81 -9.13
CA ASP A 553 -16.06 -62.94 -9.92
C ASP A 553 -16.08 -64.20 -9.09
N LYS A 554 -15.53 -64.15 -7.86
CA LYS A 554 -15.44 -65.30 -6.97
C LYS A 554 -15.64 -64.93 -5.52
N ILE A 555 -16.23 -65.83 -4.74
CA ILE A 555 -16.30 -65.71 -3.29
C ILE A 555 -15.70 -66.99 -2.69
N HIS A 556 -14.70 -66.79 -1.84
CA HIS A 556 -14.04 -67.89 -1.10
C HIS A 556 -14.50 -67.82 0.36
N PHE A 557 -14.99 -68.91 0.87
CA PHE A 557 -15.44 -69.07 2.26
C PHE A 557 -14.45 -69.98 3.00
N TYR A 558 -13.99 -69.58 4.17
CA TYR A 558 -13.00 -70.31 4.94
C TYR A 558 -13.58 -70.69 6.31
N THR A 559 -13.20 -71.91 6.78
CA THR A 559 -13.53 -72.46 8.07
C THR A 559 -15.05 -72.57 8.34
N LYS A 560 -15.55 -73.79 8.14
CA LYS A 560 -16.97 -74.18 8.42
C LYS A 560 -18.00 -73.23 7.82
N PRO A 561 -18.07 -73.08 6.47
CA PRO A 561 -19.12 -72.29 5.88
C PRO A 561 -20.48 -73.00 6.02
N GLU A 562 -21.43 -72.26 6.54
CA GLU A 562 -22.84 -72.65 6.57
C GLU A 562 -23.63 -71.71 5.67
N GLY A 563 -24.35 -72.26 4.69
CA GLY A 563 -25.07 -71.45 3.70
C GLY A 563 -26.41 -72.03 3.32
N LYS A 564 -27.31 -71.13 2.90
CA LYS A 564 -28.59 -71.48 2.32
C LYS A 564 -28.96 -70.52 1.19
N MET A 565 -29.60 -71.09 0.17
CA MET A 565 -30.22 -70.31 -0.89
C MET A 565 -31.71 -70.08 -0.56
N VAL A 566 -32.17 -68.83 -0.68
CA VAL A 566 -33.56 -68.45 -0.41
C VAL A 566 -34.12 -67.81 -1.68
N PRO A 567 -35.26 -68.35 -2.24
CA PRO A 567 -35.89 -67.76 -3.39
C PRO A 567 -36.40 -66.33 -3.12
N VAL A 568 -36.31 -65.42 -4.12
CA VAL A 568 -36.77 -64.02 -4.01
C VAL A 568 -38.33 -63.91 -4.00
N LYS A 569 -39.04 -64.99 -4.25
CA LYS A 569 -40.48 -65.04 -4.47
C LYS A 569 -41.42 -64.43 -3.39
N ASP A 570 -40.93 -64.25 -2.17
CA ASP A 570 -41.77 -63.81 -1.07
C ASP A 570 -41.68 -62.35 -0.68
N GLY A 571 -40.99 -61.51 -1.47
CA GLY A 571 -40.93 -60.05 -1.24
C GLY A 571 -40.33 -59.60 0.10
N LYS A 572 -39.90 -60.52 0.97
CA LYS A 572 -39.23 -60.23 2.22
C LYS A 572 -37.72 -60.19 2.02
N LEU A 573 -37.20 -58.96 1.93
CA LEU A 573 -35.77 -58.71 1.99
C LEU A 573 -35.22 -59.24 3.31
N LYS A 574 -34.13 -60.02 3.25
CA LYS A 574 -33.41 -60.43 4.45
C LYS A 574 -32.30 -59.46 4.75
N PHE A 575 -32.29 -58.90 5.93
CA PHE A 575 -31.21 -58.04 6.43
C PHE A 575 -30.44 -58.78 7.51
N LEU A 576 -29.08 -58.64 7.45
CA LEU A 576 -28.21 -59.09 8.51
C LEU A 576 -28.40 -58.18 9.73
N ASP A 577 -28.14 -58.73 10.92
CA ASP A 577 -28.19 -57.95 12.14
C ASP A 577 -27.17 -56.80 12.08
N GLY A 578 -27.59 -55.58 12.43
CA GLY A 578 -26.80 -54.37 12.26
C GLY A 578 -26.85 -53.73 10.87
N PHE A 579 -27.74 -54.19 9.97
CA PHE A 579 -27.98 -53.52 8.71
C PHE A 579 -28.57 -52.12 8.90
N GLU A 580 -27.86 -51.12 8.40
CA GLU A 580 -28.28 -49.72 8.42
C GLU A 580 -27.95 -49.07 7.07
N ASN A 581 -28.94 -48.87 6.21
CA ASN A 581 -28.75 -48.13 4.96
C ASN A 581 -28.87 -46.64 5.24
N ARG A 582 -27.75 -45.93 5.09
CA ARG A 582 -27.62 -44.50 5.35
C ARG A 582 -27.54 -43.67 4.05
N SER A 583 -27.99 -44.21 2.94
CA SER A 583 -27.94 -43.52 1.63
C SER A 583 -28.68 -42.16 1.61
N ASN A 584 -29.68 -41.98 2.48
CA ASN A 584 -30.40 -40.72 2.66
C ASN A 584 -29.56 -39.61 3.29
N THR A 585 -28.46 -39.96 3.97
CA THR A 585 -27.53 -39.00 4.54
C THR A 585 -26.30 -38.75 3.66
N LYS A 586 -26.17 -39.50 2.55
CA LYS A 586 -25.04 -39.39 1.61
C LYS A 586 -24.97 -38.00 1.00
N PRO A 587 -23.88 -37.23 1.16
CA PRO A 587 -23.70 -35.96 0.47
C PRO A 587 -23.66 -36.15 -1.05
N THR A 588 -24.45 -35.41 -1.79
CA THR A 588 -24.54 -35.51 -3.27
C THR A 588 -23.78 -34.39 -3.97
N SER A 589 -23.46 -33.35 -3.25
CA SER A 589 -22.78 -32.16 -3.77
C SER A 589 -21.90 -31.47 -2.71
N LEU A 590 -21.01 -30.60 -3.17
CA LEU A 590 -20.30 -29.69 -2.27
C LEU A 590 -21.25 -28.86 -1.39
N GLN A 591 -22.38 -28.45 -1.95
CA GLN A 591 -23.36 -27.66 -1.18
C GLN A 591 -23.97 -28.45 -0.01
N ASP A 592 -24.12 -29.76 -0.14
CA ASP A 592 -24.69 -30.60 0.93
C ASP A 592 -23.75 -30.74 2.13
N ILE A 593 -22.44 -30.70 1.90
CA ILE A 593 -21.49 -30.71 3.02
C ILE A 593 -21.39 -29.35 3.72
N LEU A 594 -21.78 -28.26 3.06
CA LEU A 594 -21.71 -26.89 3.60
C LEU A 594 -23.02 -26.43 4.27
N LYS A 595 -24.05 -27.25 4.24
CA LYS A 595 -25.30 -27.09 5.01
C LYS A 595 -25.10 -27.65 6.42
#